data_cf9902cf9df86c85407e06ddd19fca42
#
_entry.id   cf9902cf9df86c85407e06ddd19fca42
#
_cell.length_a   1.000
_cell.length_b   1.000
_cell.length_c   1.000
_cell.angle_alpha   90.00
_cell.angle_beta   90.00
_cell.angle_gamma   90.00
#
_symmetry.space_group_name_H-M   'P 1'
#
loop_
_entity.id
_entity.type
_entity.pdbx_description
1 polymer ?
#
loop_
_entity_poly.entity_id
_entity_poly.type
_entity_poly.pdbx_seq_one_letter_code
_entity_poly.pdbx_strand_id
1 'polypeptide(L)'
;CTPDDTLGHIADIFKKNHISGIPVVDKGKVVGLVSETDLIKLFKTPEYSNDLWLPSPFEIIEIPIRNLVKLEETKKFFENMKLRPVKDIMTGTVHAISPDEGLEDASTMMVKHKVNRLPVIENGKLVGIVARSDIIKGLSESAE
;
A
#
# COMPACT_ATOMS: atom_id res chain seq x y z
N CYS A 1 7.10 5.27 7.19
CA CYS A 1 6.66 6.68 7.09
C CYS A 1 5.91 7.12 8.34
N THR A 2 5.59 8.40 8.43
CA THR A 2 4.80 9.00 9.50
C THR A 2 3.38 9.32 9.02
N PRO A 3 2.41 9.53 9.93
CA PRO A 3 1.04 9.89 9.55
C PRO A 3 0.91 11.19 8.74
N ASP A 4 1.85 12.12 8.94
CA ASP A 4 1.83 13.43 8.31
C ASP A 4 2.65 13.51 7.01
N ASP A 5 3.33 12.43 6.61
CA ASP A 5 3.97 12.34 5.31
C ASP A 5 2.94 12.48 4.20
N THR A 6 3.33 13.10 3.09
CA THR A 6 2.41 13.34 1.97
C THR A 6 2.30 12.12 1.05
N LEU A 7 1.14 11.97 0.41
CA LEU A 7 0.93 10.87 -0.55
C LEU A 7 1.89 10.93 -1.74
N GLY A 8 2.28 12.13 -2.16
CA GLY A 8 3.30 12.32 -3.20
C GLY A 8 4.64 11.71 -2.78
N HIS A 9 5.07 11.98 -1.54
CA HIS A 9 6.30 11.38 -0.99
C HIS A 9 6.22 9.85 -0.92
N ILE A 10 5.08 9.31 -0.49
CA ILE A 10 4.87 7.87 -0.43
C ILE A 10 4.92 7.22 -1.82
N ALA A 11 4.28 7.84 -2.81
CA ALA A 11 4.31 7.36 -4.19
C ALA A 11 5.76 7.33 -4.74
N ASP A 12 6.57 8.33 -4.42
CA ASP A 12 7.99 8.37 -4.81
C ASP A 12 8.80 7.26 -4.11
N ILE A 13 8.53 6.99 -2.83
CA ILE A 13 9.15 5.87 -2.09
C ILE A 13 8.80 4.54 -2.75
N PHE A 14 7.53 4.30 -3.07
CA PHE A 14 7.09 3.06 -3.72
C PHE A 14 7.80 2.86 -5.06
N LYS A 15 7.80 3.90 -5.90
CA LYS A 15 8.45 3.87 -7.21
C LYS A 15 9.95 3.61 -7.11
N LYS A 16 10.65 4.36 -6.25
CA LYS A 16 12.12 4.31 -6.12
C LYS A 16 12.60 2.96 -5.58
N ASN A 17 11.87 2.37 -4.64
CA ASN A 17 12.27 1.16 -3.96
C ASN A 17 11.57 -0.10 -4.49
N HIS A 18 10.71 0.01 -5.50
CA HIS A 18 9.91 -1.10 -6.06
C HIS A 18 9.11 -1.85 -4.99
N ILE A 19 8.51 -1.10 -4.07
CA ILE A 19 7.66 -1.63 -3.00
C ILE A 19 6.23 -1.13 -3.15
N SER A 20 5.27 -1.89 -2.64
CA SER A 20 3.85 -1.62 -2.78
C SER A 20 3.13 -1.29 -1.47
N GLY A 21 3.88 -1.01 -0.42
CA GLY A 21 3.32 -0.56 0.86
C GLY A 21 4.36 -0.54 1.97
N ILE A 22 4.10 0.34 2.93
CA ILE A 22 4.99 0.57 4.09
C ILE A 22 4.18 0.74 5.37
N PRO A 23 4.76 0.42 6.55
CA PRO A 23 4.19 0.75 7.84
C PRO A 23 4.18 2.26 8.09
N VAL A 24 3.14 2.71 8.78
CA VAL A 24 3.02 4.09 9.29
C VAL A 24 3.36 4.06 10.77
N VAL A 25 4.35 4.84 11.17
CA VAL A 25 4.86 4.87 12.55
C VAL A 25 4.67 6.25 13.14
N ASP A 26 4.05 6.31 14.31
CA ASP A 26 3.94 7.53 15.13
C ASP A 26 4.54 7.27 16.51
N LYS A 27 5.43 8.15 16.94
CA LYS A 27 6.10 8.07 18.27
C LYS A 27 6.66 6.68 18.59
N GLY A 28 7.24 6.03 17.58
CA GLY A 28 7.85 4.71 17.70
C GLY A 28 6.88 3.52 17.66
N LYS A 29 5.59 3.76 17.48
CA LYS A 29 4.57 2.71 17.37
C LYS A 29 3.99 2.63 15.96
N VAL A 30 3.74 1.43 15.47
CA VAL A 30 3.03 1.22 14.21
C VAL A 30 1.55 1.57 14.42
N VAL A 31 1.08 2.61 13.72
CA VAL A 31 -0.30 3.11 13.81
C VAL A 31 -1.14 2.79 12.58
N GLY A 32 -0.52 2.28 11.53
CA GLY A 32 -1.20 1.92 10.30
C GLY A 32 -0.27 1.33 9.26
N LEU A 33 -0.87 1.04 8.11
CA LEU A 33 -0.20 0.63 6.88
C LEU A 33 -0.74 1.46 5.73
N VAL A 34 0.12 1.84 4.80
CA VAL A 34 -0.30 2.45 3.53
C VAL A 34 0.25 1.64 2.36
N SER A 35 -0.57 1.42 1.36
CA SER A 35 -0.27 0.60 0.20
C SER A 35 -0.69 1.26 -1.11
N GLU A 36 -0.23 0.72 -2.24
CA GLU A 36 -0.69 1.11 -3.58
C GLU A 36 -2.21 1.03 -3.70
N THR A 37 -2.82 0.01 -3.11
CA THR A 37 -4.28 -0.15 -3.10
C THR A 37 -4.98 1.05 -2.45
N ASP A 38 -4.41 1.61 -1.38
CA ASP A 38 -4.98 2.77 -0.70
C ASP A 38 -4.85 4.02 -1.57
N LEU A 39 -3.74 4.18 -2.28
CA LEU A 39 -3.57 5.25 -3.26
C LEU A 39 -4.55 5.11 -4.44
N ILE A 40 -4.73 3.89 -4.98
CA ILE A 40 -5.64 3.65 -6.11
C ILE A 40 -7.09 3.88 -5.73
N LYS A 41 -7.51 3.56 -4.49
CA LYS A 41 -8.87 3.83 -4.02
C LYS A 41 -9.27 5.30 -4.07
N LEU A 42 -8.31 6.22 -4.03
CA LEU A 42 -8.57 7.65 -4.14
C LEU A 42 -9.09 8.07 -5.53
N PHE A 43 -8.80 7.28 -6.56
CA PHE A 43 -9.27 7.54 -7.92
C PHE A 43 -10.66 6.96 -8.21
N LYS A 44 -11.26 6.25 -7.26
CA LYS A 44 -12.64 5.78 -7.38
C LYS A 44 -13.59 6.94 -7.09
N THR A 45 -14.03 7.63 -8.14
CA THR A 45 -15.15 8.55 -8.02
C THR A 45 -16.46 7.76 -7.96
N PRO A 46 -17.47 8.19 -7.19
CA PRO A 46 -18.76 7.50 -7.08
C PRO A 46 -19.48 7.28 -8.41
N GLU A 47 -19.20 8.13 -9.41
CA GLU A 47 -19.83 8.08 -10.73
C GLU A 47 -19.28 6.99 -11.67
N TYR A 48 -18.14 6.37 -11.33
CA TYR A 48 -17.50 5.35 -12.18
C TYR A 48 -17.42 3.98 -11.50
N SER A 49 -18.17 3.76 -10.43
CA SER A 49 -18.03 2.57 -9.58
C SER A 49 -18.57 1.27 -10.20
N ASN A 50 -19.25 1.31 -11.34
CA ASN A 50 -19.90 0.11 -11.88
C ASN A 50 -19.17 -0.60 -13.03
N ASP A 51 -18.19 0.02 -13.70
CA ASP A 51 -17.60 -0.57 -14.91
C ASP A 51 -16.06 -0.53 -15.00
N LEU A 52 -15.35 -0.05 -13.98
CA LEU A 52 -13.89 -0.04 -14.03
C LEU A 52 -13.31 -1.24 -13.27
N TRP A 53 -13.33 -2.38 -13.93
CA TRP A 53 -12.41 -3.47 -13.63
C TRP A 53 -11.03 -3.03 -14.14
N LEU A 54 -10.15 -2.58 -13.25
CA LEU A 54 -8.78 -2.20 -13.61
C LEU A 54 -7.98 -3.48 -13.81
N PRO A 55 -7.53 -3.76 -15.05
CA PRO A 55 -6.53 -4.78 -15.28
C PRO A 55 -5.20 -4.39 -14.60
N SER A 56 -4.29 -5.34 -14.52
CA SER A 56 -2.95 -5.23 -13.94
C SER A 56 -2.30 -3.85 -14.14
N PRO A 57 -1.54 -3.31 -13.17
CA PRO A 57 -0.92 -1.98 -13.23
C PRO A 57 0.02 -1.74 -14.42
N PHE A 58 0.23 -2.73 -15.28
CA PHE A 58 1.05 -2.65 -16.49
C PHE A 58 0.26 -2.53 -17.79
N GLU A 59 -1.06 -2.52 -17.76
CA GLU A 59 -1.87 -2.28 -18.97
C GLU A 59 -2.17 -0.78 -19.11
N ILE A 60 -1.81 -0.27 -20.28
CA ILE A 60 -1.95 1.14 -20.67
C ILE A 60 -3.41 1.53 -20.59
N ILE A 61 -3.74 2.51 -19.77
CA ILE A 61 -5.04 3.14 -19.73
C ILE A 61 -5.14 4.03 -20.99
N GLU A 62 -5.89 3.61 -21.98
CA GLU A 62 -6.33 4.49 -23.05
C GLU A 62 -7.38 5.45 -22.49
N ILE A 63 -6.93 6.65 -22.12
CA ILE A 63 -7.84 7.74 -21.75
C ILE A 63 -8.43 8.28 -23.06
N PRO A 64 -9.76 8.21 -23.27
CA PRO A 64 -10.37 8.79 -24.46
C PRO A 64 -10.04 10.27 -24.54
N ILE A 65 -9.51 10.72 -25.68
CA ILE A 65 -9.09 12.09 -25.99
C ILE A 65 -10.23 13.13 -25.79
N ARG A 66 -11.48 12.70 -25.72
CA ARG A 66 -12.64 13.55 -25.42
C ARG A 66 -12.61 14.28 -24.08
N ASN A 67 -11.72 13.88 -23.17
CA ASN A 67 -11.61 14.46 -21.83
C ASN A 67 -10.46 15.46 -21.68
N LEU A 68 -9.85 15.90 -22.78
CA LEU A 68 -8.76 16.90 -22.75
C LEU A 68 -9.19 18.27 -22.16
N VAL A 69 -10.49 18.58 -22.17
CA VAL A 69 -11.03 19.81 -21.54
C VAL A 69 -10.98 19.73 -20.01
N LYS A 70 -10.90 18.53 -19.43
CA LYS A 70 -10.73 18.30 -17.98
C LYS A 70 -9.27 18.22 -17.54
N LEU A 71 -8.31 18.46 -18.44
CA LEU A 71 -6.89 18.23 -18.14
C LEU A 71 -6.40 19.12 -17.00
N GLU A 72 -6.83 20.37 -16.95
CA GLU A 72 -6.45 21.30 -15.87
C GLU A 72 -7.10 20.93 -14.53
N GLU A 73 -8.36 20.53 -14.53
CA GLU A 73 -9.06 20.05 -13.34
C GLU A 73 -8.43 18.76 -12.84
N THR A 74 -8.10 17.85 -13.74
CA THR A 74 -7.40 16.60 -13.43
C THR A 74 -6.01 16.88 -12.87
N LYS A 75 -5.27 17.81 -13.44
CA LYS A 75 -3.94 18.20 -12.95
C LYS A 75 -4.02 18.77 -11.53
N LYS A 76 -4.96 19.70 -11.27
CA LYS A 76 -5.19 20.26 -9.94
C LYS A 76 -5.60 19.19 -8.94
N PHE A 77 -6.45 18.24 -9.36
CA PHE A 77 -6.83 17.10 -8.54
C PHE A 77 -5.61 16.27 -8.12
N PHE A 78 -4.73 15.92 -9.05
CA PHE A 78 -3.49 15.19 -8.75
C PHE A 78 -2.54 15.97 -7.84
N GLU A 79 -2.39 17.28 -8.06
CA GLU A 79 -1.56 18.14 -7.22
C GLU A 79 -2.10 18.20 -5.78
N ASN A 80 -3.40 18.37 -5.62
CA ASN A 80 -4.04 18.37 -4.31
C ASN A 80 -3.91 17.01 -3.61
N MET A 81 -4.05 15.91 -4.37
CA MET A 81 -3.88 14.56 -3.86
C MET A 81 -2.47 14.31 -3.32
N LYS A 82 -1.45 14.78 -4.03
CA LYS A 82 -0.06 14.64 -3.60
C LYS A 82 0.21 15.28 -2.24
N LEU A 83 -0.50 16.35 -1.91
CA LEU A 83 -0.31 17.09 -0.66
C LEU A 83 -1.08 16.49 0.53
N ARG A 84 -1.99 15.56 0.30
CA ARG A 84 -2.75 14.93 1.38
C ARG A 84 -1.83 14.10 2.28
N PRO A 85 -2.07 14.11 3.61
CA PRO A 85 -1.31 13.30 4.55
C PRO A 85 -1.72 11.83 4.50
N VAL A 86 -0.78 10.95 4.79
CA VAL A 86 -0.96 9.49 4.84
C VAL A 86 -2.08 9.07 5.78
N LYS A 87 -2.22 9.75 6.91
CA LYS A 87 -3.26 9.46 7.92
C LYS A 87 -4.69 9.48 7.37
N ASP A 88 -4.93 10.21 6.28
CA ASP A 88 -6.26 10.30 5.66
C ASP A 88 -6.68 9.01 4.94
N ILE A 89 -5.70 8.18 4.54
CA ILE A 89 -5.95 7.00 3.70
C ILE A 89 -5.41 5.70 4.27
N MET A 90 -4.48 5.76 5.25
CA MET A 90 -3.87 4.57 5.82
C MET A 90 -4.92 3.63 6.42
N THR A 91 -4.65 2.35 6.38
CA THR A 91 -5.42 1.34 7.10
C THR A 91 -4.94 1.32 8.56
N GLY A 92 -5.80 1.72 9.49
CA GLY A 92 -5.46 1.82 10.93
C GLY A 92 -5.49 0.48 11.66
N THR A 93 -6.16 -0.55 11.11
CA THR A 93 -6.13 -1.89 11.69
C THR A 93 -4.85 -2.59 11.26
N VAL A 94 -3.91 -2.73 12.19
CA VAL A 94 -2.61 -3.36 11.94
C VAL A 94 -2.62 -4.79 12.44
N HIS A 95 -2.43 -5.74 11.52
CA HIS A 95 -2.09 -7.12 11.82
C HIS A 95 -0.57 -7.25 11.76
N ALA A 96 0.05 -7.68 12.84
CA ALA A 96 1.49 -7.79 12.97
C ALA A 96 1.89 -9.17 13.48
N ILE A 97 3.14 -9.54 13.28
CA ILE A 97 3.75 -10.76 13.82
C ILE A 97 4.99 -10.40 14.65
N SER A 98 5.42 -11.34 15.48
CA SER A 98 6.68 -11.26 16.19
C SER A 98 7.82 -11.89 15.38
N PRO A 99 9.11 -11.57 15.66
CA PRO A 99 10.24 -12.20 14.98
C PRO A 99 10.33 -13.72 15.19
N ASP A 100 9.72 -14.24 16.26
CA ASP A 100 9.76 -15.65 16.63
C ASP A 100 8.70 -16.50 15.93
N GLU A 101 7.74 -15.85 15.25
CA GLU A 101 6.69 -16.53 14.49
C GLU A 101 7.21 -16.97 13.12
N GLY A 102 6.76 -18.15 12.68
CA GLY A 102 7.21 -18.76 11.44
C GLY A 102 6.49 -18.26 10.18
N LEU A 103 6.99 -18.69 9.01
CA LEU A 103 6.36 -18.39 7.72
C LEU A 103 4.94 -18.94 7.61
N GLU A 104 4.65 -20.05 8.28
CA GLU A 104 3.32 -20.66 8.32
C GLU A 104 2.33 -19.75 9.07
N ASP A 105 2.74 -19.17 10.20
CA ASP A 105 1.94 -18.22 10.97
C ASP A 105 1.68 -16.95 10.16
N ALA A 106 2.72 -16.42 9.50
CA ALA A 106 2.61 -15.26 8.63
C ALA A 106 1.62 -15.52 7.47
N SER A 107 1.73 -16.69 6.82
CA SER A 107 0.84 -17.08 5.73
C SER A 107 -0.61 -17.18 6.20
N THR A 108 -0.83 -17.83 7.34
CA THR A 108 -2.15 -17.98 7.95
C THR A 108 -2.77 -16.62 8.28
N MET A 109 -1.99 -15.72 8.86
CA MET A 109 -2.42 -14.35 9.17
C MET A 109 -2.79 -13.58 7.91
N MET A 110 -1.96 -13.64 6.85
CA MET A 110 -2.23 -12.96 5.58
C MET A 110 -3.52 -13.42 4.94
N VAL A 111 -3.78 -14.73 4.92
CA VAL A 111 -5.01 -15.32 4.37
C VAL A 111 -6.22 -14.94 5.22
N LYS A 112 -6.14 -15.12 6.54
CA LYS A 112 -7.23 -14.86 7.48
C LYS A 112 -7.70 -13.42 7.44
N HIS A 113 -6.75 -12.48 7.40
CA HIS A 113 -7.03 -11.04 7.45
C HIS A 113 -7.05 -10.37 6.07
N LYS A 114 -6.82 -11.15 5.00
CA LYS A 114 -6.79 -10.65 3.60
C LYS A 114 -5.79 -9.50 3.41
N VAL A 115 -4.63 -9.62 4.04
CA VAL A 115 -3.53 -8.66 3.93
C VAL A 115 -2.35 -9.25 3.17
N ASN A 116 -1.57 -8.39 2.51
CA ASN A 116 -0.45 -8.81 1.66
C ASN A 116 0.91 -8.62 2.34
N ARG A 117 0.92 -8.05 3.54
CA ARG A 117 2.12 -7.80 4.33
C ARG A 117 1.78 -7.68 5.80
N LEU A 118 2.76 -8.00 6.63
CA LEU A 118 2.66 -7.93 8.08
C LEU A 118 3.89 -7.20 8.61
N PRO A 119 3.72 -6.12 9.38
CA PRO A 119 4.81 -5.58 10.18
C PRO A 119 5.32 -6.62 11.17
N VAL A 120 6.63 -6.70 11.35
CA VAL A 120 7.25 -7.50 12.40
C VAL A 120 7.54 -6.58 13.58
N ILE A 121 6.93 -6.88 14.72
CA ILE A 121 7.00 -6.04 15.93
C ILE A 121 7.65 -6.83 17.06
N GLU A 122 8.70 -6.26 17.64
CA GLU A 122 9.38 -6.77 18.82
C GLU A 122 9.39 -5.71 19.92
N ASN A 123 8.95 -6.08 21.12
CA ASN A 123 8.89 -5.15 22.28
C ASN A 123 8.19 -3.82 21.95
N GLY A 124 7.14 -3.86 21.13
CA GLY A 124 6.36 -2.69 20.71
C GLY A 124 7.00 -1.83 19.63
N LYS A 125 8.14 -2.24 19.07
CA LYS A 125 8.87 -1.52 18.03
C LYS A 125 8.83 -2.29 16.71
N LEU A 126 8.73 -1.54 15.62
CA LEU A 126 8.87 -2.10 14.28
C LEU A 126 10.32 -2.53 14.04
N VAL A 127 10.53 -3.82 13.76
CA VAL A 127 11.85 -4.40 13.47
C VAL A 127 11.95 -4.93 12.04
N GLY A 128 10.84 -5.11 11.34
CA GLY A 128 10.82 -5.61 9.97
C GLY A 128 9.44 -5.58 9.35
N ILE A 129 9.35 -6.14 8.14
CA ILE A 129 8.10 -6.36 7.41
C ILE A 129 8.23 -7.65 6.63
N VAL A 130 7.16 -8.45 6.60
CA VAL A 130 7.04 -9.64 5.76
C VAL A 130 5.94 -9.41 4.73
N ALA A 131 6.26 -9.61 3.46
CA ALA A 131 5.32 -9.53 2.34
C ALA A 131 5.04 -10.91 1.76
N ARG A 132 3.98 -11.04 0.96
CA ARG A 132 3.67 -12.30 0.24
C ARG A 132 4.82 -12.78 -0.62
N SER A 133 5.55 -11.87 -1.25
CA SER A 133 6.74 -12.17 -2.05
C SER A 133 7.83 -12.87 -1.24
N ASP A 134 7.98 -12.51 0.03
CA ASP A 134 9.01 -13.10 0.91
C ASP A 134 8.65 -14.54 1.26
N ILE A 135 7.36 -14.83 1.46
CA ILE A 135 6.87 -16.19 1.70
C ILE A 135 7.11 -17.07 0.47
N ILE A 136 6.78 -16.58 -0.72
CA ILE A 136 7.00 -17.32 -1.98
C ILE A 136 8.49 -17.57 -2.20
N LYS A 137 9.34 -16.57 -1.92
CA LYS A 137 10.78 -16.71 -2.01
C LYS A 137 11.33 -17.76 -1.03
N GLY A 138 10.88 -17.72 0.23
CA GLY A 138 11.27 -18.70 1.24
C GLY A 138 10.90 -20.14 0.86
N LEU A 139 9.76 -20.34 0.21
CA LEU A 139 9.36 -21.66 -0.30
C LEU A 139 10.28 -22.17 -1.43
N SER A 140 10.80 -21.27 -2.27
CA SER A 140 11.72 -21.65 -3.36
C SER A 140 13.12 -22.00 -2.87
N GLU A 141 13.56 -21.36 -1.80
CA GLU A 141 14.89 -21.58 -1.20
C GLU A 141 14.92 -22.82 -0.28
N SER A 142 13.77 -23.25 0.22
CA SER A 142 13.67 -24.46 1.08
C SER A 142 13.65 -25.78 0.30
N ALA A 143 13.74 -25.74 -1.04
CA ALA A 143 13.72 -26.91 -1.91
C ALA A 143 15.12 -27.40 -2.31
N GLU A 144 16.18 -26.84 -1.78
CA GLU A 144 17.56 -27.32 -1.86
C GLU A 144 17.99 -27.99 -0.53
#